data_ee63576eb06005e6ddec72fd8c071cfd
#
_entry.id   ee63576eb06005e6ddec72fd8c071cfd
#
_cell.length_a   1.000
_cell.length_b   1.000
_cell.length_c   1.000
_cell.angle_alpha   90.00
_cell.angle_beta   90.00
_cell.angle_gamma   90.00
#
_symmetry.space_group_name_H-M   'P 1'
#
loop_
_entity.id
_entity.type
_entity.pdbx_description
1 polymer ?
#
loop_
_entity_poly.entity_id
_entity_poly.type
_entity_poly.pdbx_seq_one_letter_code
_entity_poly.pdbx_strand_id
1 'polypeptide(L)'
;PQKGRYREFYQCDADVVGSDSLLNEVELIQMIDTVFTKFGVRVAIKMNNRKILAGIAEMIGQADKIVDITVAIDKLDKIGLDNVNAELLEKGLPQDAVEKLQPILALSGTNSEKLATIEKVLAGSETGLKGVEECRFILDTVSSLGLKNTLELDLTLARGLNYYTGAIFEVKALDVEIGSISGGGRYDNLTGIFGMPGVSGVGIS
;
A
#
# COMPACT_ATOMS: atom_id res chain seq x y z
N PRO A 1 14.95 22.56 3.71
CA PRO A 1 13.55 22.52 4.16
C PRO A 1 12.64 22.29 2.95
N GLN A 2 11.70 21.34 3.08
CA GLN A 2 10.62 21.15 2.11
C GLN A 2 9.34 21.79 2.65
N LYS A 3 8.43 22.20 1.74
CA LYS A 3 7.09 22.65 2.14
C LYS A 3 6.42 21.56 3.00
N GLY A 4 5.97 21.93 4.20
CA GLY A 4 5.35 21.01 5.16
C GLY A 4 6.34 20.19 6.01
N ARG A 5 7.67 20.33 5.80
CA ARG A 5 8.69 19.68 6.63
C ARG A 5 9.67 20.70 7.18
N TYR A 6 9.51 21.03 8.45
CA TYR A 6 10.35 21.95 9.19
C TYR A 6 11.38 21.18 10.03
N ARG A 7 12.35 21.86 10.64
CA ARG A 7 13.31 21.24 11.55
C ARG A 7 12.66 20.72 12.83
N GLU A 8 11.55 21.33 13.20
CA GLU A 8 10.71 20.94 14.34
C GLU A 8 9.25 21.00 13.89
N PHE A 9 8.50 19.94 14.15
CA PHE A 9 7.09 19.84 13.80
C PHE A 9 6.41 18.82 14.71
N TYR A 10 5.07 18.91 14.83
CA TYR A 10 4.28 17.91 15.51
C TYR A 10 3.93 16.78 14.55
N GLN A 11 4.04 15.55 15.03
CA GLN A 11 3.60 14.34 14.35
C GLN A 11 2.64 13.60 15.27
N CYS A 12 1.55 13.08 14.70
CA CYS A 12 0.58 12.28 15.42
C CYS A 12 0.68 10.85 14.89
N ASP A 13 0.93 9.91 15.79
CA ASP A 13 1.03 8.50 15.48
C ASP A 13 -0.06 7.72 16.21
N ALA A 14 -0.58 6.67 15.60
CA ALA A 14 -1.50 5.73 16.21
C ALA A 14 -1.11 4.32 15.83
N ASP A 15 -0.79 3.50 16.83
CA ASP A 15 -0.33 2.13 16.64
C ASP A 15 -1.13 1.16 17.52
N VAL A 16 -1.41 -0.02 16.95
CA VAL A 16 -1.95 -1.19 17.67
C VAL A 16 -0.89 -2.26 17.67
N VAL A 17 -0.47 -2.70 18.85
CA VAL A 17 0.55 -3.74 19.03
C VAL A 17 -0.04 -4.91 19.80
N GLY A 18 0.25 -6.14 19.37
CA GLY A 18 -0.21 -7.35 20.05
C GLY A 18 -1.47 -7.98 19.47
N SER A 19 -1.93 -7.50 18.30
CA SER A 19 -3.08 -8.07 17.61
C SER A 19 -2.82 -8.19 16.11
N ASP A 20 -3.10 -9.38 15.55
CA ASP A 20 -3.03 -9.68 14.12
C ASP A 20 -4.38 -9.50 13.41
N SER A 21 -5.43 -9.10 14.14
CA SER A 21 -6.75 -8.87 13.59
C SER A 21 -6.74 -7.75 12.54
N LEU A 22 -7.31 -8.01 11.36
CA LEU A 22 -7.49 -7.01 10.30
C LEU A 22 -8.51 -5.91 10.65
N LEU A 23 -9.26 -6.08 11.75
CA LEU A 23 -10.10 -4.99 12.28
C LEU A 23 -9.29 -3.80 12.75
N ASN A 24 -8.01 -4.01 13.09
CA ASN A 24 -7.13 -2.89 13.45
C ASN A 24 -6.88 -1.97 12.26
N GLU A 25 -6.69 -2.52 11.04
CA GLU A 25 -6.58 -1.74 9.81
C GLU A 25 -7.88 -0.97 9.53
N VAL A 26 -9.03 -1.60 9.73
CA VAL A 26 -10.34 -0.96 9.58
C VAL A 26 -10.49 0.21 10.54
N GLU A 27 -10.11 0.05 11.81
CA GLU A 27 -10.15 1.11 12.83
C GLU A 27 -9.22 2.27 12.47
N LEU A 28 -8.00 2.00 12.00
CA LEU A 28 -7.07 3.04 11.56
C LEU A 28 -7.61 3.82 10.36
N ILE A 29 -8.24 3.16 9.38
CA ILE A 29 -8.89 3.82 8.25
C ILE A 29 -10.03 4.73 8.72
N GLN A 30 -10.87 4.26 9.65
CA GLN A 30 -11.94 5.08 10.24
C GLN A 30 -11.39 6.27 11.03
N MET A 31 -10.25 6.09 11.70
CA MET A 31 -9.56 7.18 12.41
C MET A 31 -9.08 8.25 11.42
N ILE A 32 -8.44 7.86 10.30
CA ILE A 32 -8.03 8.77 9.24
C ILE A 32 -9.25 9.54 8.71
N ASP A 33 -10.33 8.83 8.34
CA ASP A 33 -11.55 9.44 7.82
C ASP A 33 -12.14 10.46 8.78
N THR A 34 -12.20 10.10 10.07
CA THR A 34 -12.73 10.96 11.14
C THR A 34 -11.89 12.22 11.32
N VAL A 35 -10.57 12.07 11.40
CA VAL A 35 -9.63 13.19 11.64
C VAL A 35 -9.70 14.19 10.51
N PHE A 36 -9.54 13.74 9.26
CA PHE A 36 -9.54 14.65 8.10
C PHE A 36 -10.93 15.27 7.84
N THR A 37 -12.00 14.51 8.11
CA THR A 37 -13.36 15.07 8.09
C THR A 37 -13.52 16.22 9.11
N LYS A 38 -13.03 16.06 10.33
CA LYS A 38 -13.07 17.11 11.36
C LYS A 38 -12.23 18.34 11.01
N PHE A 39 -11.12 18.12 10.29
CA PHE A 39 -10.28 19.21 9.78
C PHE A 39 -10.89 19.90 8.56
N GLY A 40 -11.95 19.36 7.97
CA GLY A 40 -12.52 19.86 6.72
C GLY A 40 -11.62 19.66 5.51
N VAL A 41 -10.71 18.69 5.57
CA VAL A 41 -9.78 18.34 4.48
C VAL A 41 -10.28 17.09 3.79
N ARG A 42 -10.56 17.18 2.49
CA ARG A 42 -10.93 16.02 1.68
C ARG A 42 -9.67 15.23 1.33
N VAL A 43 -9.73 13.92 1.51
CA VAL A 43 -8.59 13.04 1.26
C VAL A 43 -8.98 11.81 0.43
N ALA A 44 -8.02 11.24 -0.27
CA ALA A 44 -8.05 9.89 -0.78
C ALA A 44 -7.14 9.02 0.09
N ILE A 45 -7.70 7.97 0.66
CA ILE A 45 -6.98 6.93 1.40
C ILE A 45 -6.64 5.85 0.39
N LYS A 46 -5.37 5.72 0.02
CA LYS A 46 -4.87 4.67 -0.85
C LYS A 46 -4.42 3.49 -0.01
N MET A 47 -4.73 2.28 -0.46
CA MET A 47 -4.38 1.04 0.20
C MET A 47 -3.81 0.05 -0.80
N ASN A 48 -2.79 -0.70 -0.37
CA ASN A 48 -2.28 -1.90 -1.03
C ASN A 48 -1.87 -2.94 0.03
N ASN A 49 -1.26 -4.03 -0.39
CA ASN A 49 -0.74 -5.06 0.51
C ASN A 49 0.63 -5.55 0.00
N ARG A 50 1.60 -5.65 0.91
CA ARG A 50 2.95 -6.14 0.60
C ARG A 50 2.94 -7.56 0.05
N LYS A 51 1.97 -8.40 0.45
CA LYS A 51 1.79 -9.76 -0.05
C LYS A 51 1.32 -9.78 -1.51
N ILE A 52 0.48 -8.80 -1.92
CA ILE A 52 0.11 -8.64 -3.33
C ILE A 52 1.35 -8.29 -4.16
N LEU A 53 2.16 -7.34 -3.71
CA LEU A 53 3.40 -6.95 -4.39
C LEU A 53 4.39 -8.11 -4.49
N ALA A 54 4.52 -8.91 -3.42
CA ALA A 54 5.34 -10.13 -3.43
C ALA A 54 4.81 -11.15 -4.43
N GLY A 55 3.51 -11.41 -4.43
CA GLY A 55 2.85 -12.31 -5.37
C GLY A 55 3.03 -11.88 -6.83
N ILE A 56 2.95 -10.58 -7.12
CA ILE A 56 3.23 -10.05 -8.45
C ILE A 56 4.68 -10.39 -8.87
N ALA A 57 5.65 -10.15 -7.99
CA ALA A 57 7.06 -10.48 -8.25
C ALA A 57 7.27 -11.98 -8.48
N GLU A 58 6.58 -12.85 -7.73
CA GLU A 58 6.58 -14.30 -7.91
C GLU A 58 6.02 -14.69 -9.30
N MET A 59 4.86 -14.14 -9.67
CA MET A 59 4.16 -14.49 -10.92
C MET A 59 4.91 -14.06 -12.18
N ILE A 60 5.72 -13.00 -12.10
CA ILE A 60 6.60 -12.60 -13.20
C ILE A 60 7.98 -13.30 -13.17
N GLY A 61 8.21 -14.18 -12.19
CA GLY A 61 9.46 -14.92 -12.02
C GLY A 61 10.64 -14.09 -11.51
N GLN A 62 10.36 -13.00 -10.77
CA GLN A 62 11.37 -12.04 -10.28
C GLN A 62 11.22 -11.78 -8.77
N ALA A 63 10.94 -12.82 -7.98
CA ALA A 63 10.73 -12.71 -6.54
C ALA A 63 11.93 -12.11 -5.78
N ASP A 64 13.14 -12.40 -6.24
CA ASP A 64 14.41 -11.86 -5.70
C ASP A 64 14.61 -10.37 -5.95
N LYS A 65 13.87 -9.80 -6.93
CA LYS A 65 13.93 -8.38 -7.31
C LYS A 65 12.77 -7.55 -6.81
N ILE A 66 12.00 -8.04 -5.83
CA ILE A 66 10.83 -7.33 -5.29
C ILE A 66 11.14 -5.90 -4.86
N VAL A 67 12.31 -5.64 -4.28
CA VAL A 67 12.70 -4.29 -3.84
C VAL A 67 12.89 -3.37 -5.04
N ASP A 68 13.55 -3.82 -6.09
CA ASP A 68 13.74 -3.04 -7.31
C ASP A 68 12.42 -2.75 -8.02
N ILE A 69 11.53 -3.76 -8.09
CA ILE A 69 10.20 -3.63 -8.67
C ILE A 69 9.38 -2.60 -7.90
N THR A 70 9.32 -2.72 -6.57
CA THR A 70 8.51 -1.81 -5.75
C THR A 70 9.04 -0.38 -5.76
N VAL A 71 10.36 -0.18 -5.75
CA VAL A 71 10.98 1.14 -5.84
C VAL A 71 10.72 1.81 -7.20
N ALA A 72 10.71 1.05 -8.30
CA ALA A 72 10.39 1.58 -9.62
C ALA A 72 8.90 1.93 -9.73
N ILE A 73 8.00 1.05 -9.28
CA ILE A 73 6.55 1.26 -9.31
C ILE A 73 6.13 2.48 -8.48
N ASP A 74 6.75 2.71 -7.32
CA ASP A 74 6.45 3.89 -6.46
C ASP A 74 6.70 5.23 -7.15
N LYS A 75 7.48 5.23 -8.22
CA LYS A 75 7.76 6.43 -9.02
C LYS A 75 6.77 6.65 -10.16
N LEU A 76 5.84 5.71 -10.40
CA LEU A 76 4.95 5.73 -11.58
C LEU A 76 4.23 7.07 -11.74
N ASP A 77 3.63 7.59 -10.67
CA ASP A 77 2.93 8.89 -10.68
C ASP A 77 3.85 10.07 -11.03
N LYS A 78 5.17 9.95 -10.81
CA LYS A 78 6.14 11.05 -10.97
C LYS A 78 6.85 11.03 -12.30
N ILE A 79 7.25 9.84 -12.77
CA ILE A 79 8.11 9.72 -13.95
C ILE A 79 7.39 9.09 -15.15
N GLY A 80 6.19 8.54 -14.95
CA GLY A 80 5.39 7.88 -15.99
C GLY A 80 5.85 6.46 -16.32
N LEU A 81 4.98 5.73 -17.03
CA LEU A 81 5.13 4.30 -17.29
C LEU A 81 6.39 3.96 -18.09
N ASP A 82 6.71 4.75 -19.12
CA ASP A 82 7.88 4.49 -20.00
C ASP A 82 9.20 4.56 -19.21
N ASN A 83 9.33 5.54 -18.31
CA ASN A 83 10.51 5.68 -17.47
C ASN A 83 10.58 4.60 -16.39
N VAL A 84 9.44 4.16 -15.83
CA VAL A 84 9.39 3.01 -14.91
C VAL A 84 9.86 1.74 -15.64
N ASN A 85 9.39 1.50 -16.86
CA ASN A 85 9.82 0.35 -17.66
C ASN A 85 11.32 0.38 -17.97
N ALA A 86 11.85 1.55 -18.34
CA ALA A 86 13.28 1.73 -18.57
C ALA A 86 14.10 1.44 -17.31
N GLU A 87 13.67 1.94 -16.14
CA GLU A 87 14.34 1.67 -14.87
C GLU A 87 14.31 0.18 -14.49
N LEU A 88 13.18 -0.52 -14.71
CA LEU A 88 13.07 -1.95 -14.45
C LEU A 88 14.02 -2.77 -15.32
N LEU A 89 14.13 -2.43 -16.61
CA LEU A 89 15.08 -3.07 -17.53
C LEU A 89 16.54 -2.79 -17.12
N GLU A 90 16.87 -1.57 -16.74
CA GLU A 90 18.21 -1.19 -16.25
C GLU A 90 18.59 -1.98 -14.99
N LYS A 91 17.63 -2.23 -14.10
CA LYS A 91 17.79 -3.09 -12.91
C LYS A 91 17.85 -4.58 -13.24
N GLY A 92 17.82 -4.93 -14.51
CA GLY A 92 18.02 -6.28 -15.02
C GLY A 92 16.78 -7.17 -14.93
N LEU A 93 15.58 -6.60 -14.95
CA LEU A 93 14.38 -7.39 -15.23
C LEU A 93 14.36 -7.75 -16.72
N PRO A 94 14.00 -8.99 -17.07
CA PRO A 94 13.84 -9.37 -18.47
C PRO A 94 12.61 -8.69 -19.09
N GLN A 95 12.63 -8.46 -20.40
CA GLN A 95 11.58 -7.76 -21.13
C GLN A 95 10.19 -8.39 -20.94
N ASP A 96 10.10 -9.72 -20.92
CA ASP A 96 8.84 -10.45 -20.73
C ASP A 96 8.23 -10.23 -19.32
N ALA A 97 9.07 -10.05 -18.29
CA ALA A 97 8.62 -9.71 -16.95
C ALA A 97 8.05 -8.29 -16.90
N VAL A 98 8.70 -7.33 -17.56
CA VAL A 98 8.20 -5.95 -17.67
C VAL A 98 6.87 -5.92 -18.42
N GLU A 99 6.73 -6.68 -19.51
CA GLU A 99 5.47 -6.78 -20.26
C GLU A 99 4.34 -7.37 -19.43
N LYS A 100 4.59 -8.36 -18.59
CA LYS A 100 3.61 -8.95 -17.68
C LYS A 100 3.13 -7.97 -16.58
N LEU A 101 3.95 -6.98 -16.23
CA LEU A 101 3.56 -5.94 -15.26
C LEU A 101 2.59 -4.90 -15.86
N GLN A 102 2.62 -4.66 -17.17
CA GLN A 102 1.85 -3.58 -17.80
C GLN A 102 0.34 -3.63 -17.47
N PRO A 103 -0.37 -4.76 -17.60
CA PRO A 103 -1.79 -4.85 -17.29
C PRO A 103 -2.10 -4.54 -15.82
N ILE A 104 -1.14 -4.83 -14.91
CA ILE A 104 -1.27 -4.59 -13.47
C ILE A 104 -1.11 -3.10 -13.17
N LEU A 105 -0.09 -2.46 -13.76
CA LEU A 105 0.20 -1.04 -13.57
C LEU A 105 -0.86 -0.13 -14.20
N ALA A 106 -1.51 -0.58 -15.28
CA ALA A 106 -2.60 0.13 -15.95
C ALA A 106 -3.99 -0.20 -15.39
N LEU A 107 -4.08 -1.02 -14.33
CA LEU A 107 -5.36 -1.50 -13.82
C LEU A 107 -6.16 -0.35 -13.20
N SER A 108 -7.36 -0.14 -13.73
CA SER A 108 -8.31 0.89 -13.32
C SER A 108 -9.67 0.28 -13.02
N GLY A 109 -10.59 1.06 -12.46
CA GLY A 109 -11.93 0.63 -12.11
C GLY A 109 -12.22 0.68 -10.61
N THR A 110 -13.31 0.06 -10.19
CA THR A 110 -13.71 -0.06 -8.79
C THR A 110 -12.76 -0.98 -8.01
N ASN A 111 -12.73 -0.85 -6.69
CA ASN A 111 -11.94 -1.73 -5.82
C ASN A 111 -12.26 -3.22 -6.05
N SER A 112 -13.54 -3.56 -6.24
CA SER A 112 -13.98 -4.93 -6.50
C SER A 112 -13.48 -5.47 -7.84
N GLU A 113 -13.50 -4.65 -8.91
CA GLU A 113 -12.99 -5.03 -10.23
C GLU A 113 -11.48 -5.22 -10.19
N LYS A 114 -10.76 -4.32 -9.52
CA LYS A 114 -9.32 -4.43 -9.30
C LYS A 114 -8.97 -5.71 -8.55
N LEU A 115 -9.67 -6.02 -7.42
CA LEU A 115 -9.47 -7.25 -6.67
C LEU A 115 -9.74 -8.51 -7.50
N ALA A 116 -10.85 -8.53 -8.24
CA ALA A 116 -11.21 -9.68 -9.06
C ALA A 116 -10.19 -9.94 -10.20
N THR A 117 -9.59 -8.88 -10.71
CA THR A 117 -8.56 -8.99 -11.75
C THR A 117 -7.23 -9.47 -11.17
N ILE A 118 -6.77 -8.84 -10.07
CA ILE A 118 -5.48 -9.22 -9.48
C ILE A 118 -5.52 -10.63 -8.86
N GLU A 119 -6.66 -11.08 -8.34
CA GLU A 119 -6.86 -12.45 -7.86
C GLU A 119 -6.60 -13.48 -8.96
N LYS A 120 -7.07 -13.23 -10.19
CA LYS A 120 -6.81 -14.10 -11.34
C LYS A 120 -5.33 -14.10 -11.73
N VAL A 121 -4.69 -12.93 -11.70
CA VAL A 121 -3.26 -12.80 -11.98
C VAL A 121 -2.42 -13.56 -10.96
N LEU A 122 -2.83 -13.52 -9.70
CA LEU A 122 -2.10 -14.13 -8.58
C LEU A 122 -2.51 -15.58 -8.27
N ALA A 123 -3.29 -16.23 -9.13
CA ALA A 123 -3.79 -17.60 -8.89
C ALA A 123 -2.69 -18.64 -8.62
N GLY A 124 -1.44 -18.39 -9.06
CA GLY A 124 -0.27 -19.24 -8.82
C GLY A 124 0.57 -18.85 -7.60
N SER A 125 0.21 -17.78 -6.86
CA SER A 125 0.95 -17.29 -5.69
C SER A 125 0.07 -17.37 -4.44
N GLU A 126 0.40 -18.28 -3.52
CA GLU A 126 -0.29 -18.38 -2.24
C GLU A 126 -0.15 -17.08 -1.41
N THR A 127 1.05 -16.52 -1.40
CA THR A 127 1.34 -15.23 -0.75
C THR A 127 0.47 -14.11 -1.33
N GLY A 128 0.40 -14.02 -2.65
CA GLY A 128 -0.39 -13.00 -3.35
C GLY A 128 -1.88 -13.13 -3.07
N LEU A 129 -2.42 -14.34 -3.13
CA LEU A 129 -3.83 -14.62 -2.83
C LEU A 129 -4.18 -14.27 -1.37
N LYS A 130 -3.28 -14.52 -0.42
CA LYS A 130 -3.47 -14.10 0.97
C LYS A 130 -3.57 -12.57 1.09
N GLY A 131 -2.75 -11.82 0.36
CA GLY A 131 -2.84 -10.36 0.29
C GLY A 131 -4.17 -9.87 -0.29
N VAL A 132 -4.70 -10.54 -1.32
CA VAL A 132 -6.02 -10.24 -1.91
C VAL A 132 -7.14 -10.50 -0.89
N GLU A 133 -7.10 -11.62 -0.16
CA GLU A 133 -8.06 -11.95 0.90
C GLU A 133 -8.08 -10.87 1.99
N GLU A 134 -6.91 -10.45 2.47
CA GLU A 134 -6.77 -9.39 3.48
C GLU A 134 -7.34 -8.06 2.98
N CYS A 135 -6.99 -7.65 1.75
CA CYS A 135 -7.54 -6.43 1.15
C CYS A 135 -9.06 -6.49 1.00
N ARG A 136 -9.59 -7.63 0.57
CA ARG A 136 -11.04 -7.84 0.44
C ARG A 136 -11.74 -7.67 1.78
N PHE A 137 -11.24 -8.33 2.83
CA PHE A 137 -11.80 -8.21 4.17
C PHE A 137 -11.87 -6.75 4.64
N ILE A 138 -10.76 -6.00 4.49
CA ILE A 138 -10.68 -4.61 4.92
C ILE A 138 -11.67 -3.75 4.10
N LEU A 139 -11.66 -3.85 2.77
CA LEU A 139 -12.50 -3.07 1.89
C LEU A 139 -13.99 -3.33 2.10
N ASP A 140 -14.40 -4.60 2.24
CA ASP A 140 -15.80 -4.98 2.46
C ASP A 140 -16.28 -4.49 3.84
N THR A 141 -15.45 -4.64 4.86
CA THR A 141 -15.79 -4.19 6.22
C THR A 141 -15.93 -2.67 6.25
N VAL A 142 -14.97 -1.93 5.71
CA VAL A 142 -15.01 -0.46 5.66
C VAL A 142 -16.19 0.03 4.84
N SER A 143 -16.51 -0.62 3.72
CA SER A 143 -17.68 -0.27 2.88
C SER A 143 -19.00 -0.36 3.67
N SER A 144 -19.11 -1.34 4.56
CA SER A 144 -20.31 -1.49 5.41
C SER A 144 -20.45 -0.41 6.48
N LEU A 145 -19.34 0.22 6.89
CA LEU A 145 -19.31 1.27 7.92
C LEU A 145 -19.59 2.66 7.37
N GLY A 146 -19.34 2.88 6.09
CA GLY A 146 -19.53 4.14 5.39
C GLY A 146 -18.51 5.21 5.76
N LEU A 147 -17.55 5.49 4.86
CA LEU A 147 -16.61 6.59 4.98
C LEU A 147 -17.14 7.86 4.32
N LYS A 148 -16.66 9.00 4.76
CA LYS A 148 -16.86 10.31 4.11
C LYS A 148 -15.81 10.59 3.04
N ASN A 149 -14.61 10.05 3.21
CA ASN A 149 -13.51 10.13 2.27
C ASN A 149 -13.41 8.85 1.43
N THR A 150 -12.71 8.93 0.32
CA THR A 150 -12.54 7.77 -0.59
C THR A 150 -11.48 6.82 -0.06
N LEU A 151 -11.80 5.52 -0.01
CA LEU A 151 -10.82 4.43 0.15
C LEU A 151 -10.61 3.75 -1.20
N GLU A 152 -9.37 3.73 -1.69
CA GLU A 152 -9.00 3.21 -2.99
C GLU A 152 -7.93 2.12 -2.87
N LEU A 153 -8.18 0.96 -3.51
CA LEU A 153 -7.14 -0.02 -3.77
C LEU A 153 -6.23 0.51 -4.88
N ASP A 154 -4.97 0.75 -4.57
CA ASP A 154 -3.96 1.26 -5.50
C ASP A 154 -2.78 0.29 -5.58
N LEU A 155 -2.76 -0.53 -6.63
CA LEU A 155 -1.72 -1.55 -6.82
C LEU A 155 -0.35 -0.95 -7.14
N THR A 156 -0.29 0.35 -7.45
CA THR A 156 0.96 1.08 -7.64
C THR A 156 1.52 1.67 -6.35
N LEU A 157 0.74 1.66 -5.26
CA LEU A 157 1.22 2.01 -3.94
C LEU A 157 2.20 0.93 -3.46
N ALA A 158 3.48 1.17 -3.67
CA ALA A 158 4.56 0.28 -3.29
C ALA A 158 5.46 0.90 -2.20
N ARG A 159 5.07 2.09 -1.73
CA ARG A 159 5.77 2.90 -0.76
C ARG A 159 5.79 2.25 0.61
N GLY A 160 6.79 2.60 1.36
CA GLY A 160 6.96 2.21 2.73
C GLY A 160 8.32 1.60 2.98
N LEU A 161 8.69 1.60 4.23
CA LEU A 161 9.92 0.98 4.69
C LEU A 161 9.80 -0.54 4.52
N ASN A 162 10.92 -1.20 4.29
CA ASN A 162 10.98 -2.65 4.02
C ASN A 162 10.46 -3.52 5.18
N TYR A 163 10.04 -2.92 6.29
CA TYR A 163 9.50 -3.63 7.45
C TYR A 163 7.99 -3.92 7.35
N TYR A 164 7.23 -3.31 6.43
CA TYR A 164 5.82 -3.62 6.27
C TYR A 164 5.62 -5.04 5.74
N THR A 165 4.66 -5.76 6.33
CA THR A 165 4.41 -7.19 6.08
C THR A 165 3.03 -7.48 5.51
N GLY A 166 2.09 -6.55 5.60
CA GLY A 166 0.71 -6.69 5.18
C GLY A 166 0.19 -5.44 4.49
N ALA A 167 -0.99 -4.97 4.91
CA ALA A 167 -1.60 -3.74 4.40
C ALA A 167 -0.68 -2.53 4.56
N ILE A 168 -0.68 -1.66 3.55
CA ILE A 168 0.02 -0.38 3.53
C ILE A 168 -0.97 0.71 3.14
N PHE A 169 -0.79 1.90 3.70
CA PHE A 169 -1.67 3.05 3.53
C PHE A 169 -0.91 4.30 3.15
N GLU A 170 -1.52 5.11 2.32
CA GLU A 170 -1.08 6.47 2.01
C GLU A 170 -2.29 7.38 1.93
N VAL A 171 -2.21 8.57 2.52
CA VAL A 171 -3.28 9.55 2.50
C VAL A 171 -2.83 10.77 1.70
N LYS A 172 -3.58 11.09 0.65
CA LYS A 172 -3.34 12.26 -0.20
C LYS A 172 -4.46 13.27 -0.03
N ALA A 173 -4.12 14.55 0.19
CA ALA A 173 -5.10 15.64 0.14
C ALA A 173 -5.57 15.85 -1.30
N LEU A 174 -6.88 16.12 -1.47
CA LEU A 174 -7.49 16.31 -2.80
C LEU A 174 -7.55 17.77 -3.23
N ASP A 175 -7.50 18.70 -2.28
CA ASP A 175 -7.71 20.11 -2.54
C ASP A 175 -6.42 20.93 -2.66
N VAL A 176 -5.27 20.32 -2.39
CA VAL A 176 -3.94 20.96 -2.43
C VAL A 176 -2.89 20.01 -2.98
N GLU A 177 -1.97 20.56 -3.76
CA GLU A 177 -0.77 19.81 -4.20
C GLU A 177 0.25 19.79 -3.07
N ILE A 178 0.18 18.73 -2.26
CA ILE A 178 1.15 18.39 -1.23
C ILE A 178 1.42 16.90 -1.33
N GLY A 179 2.58 16.45 -0.88
CA GLY A 179 2.88 15.02 -0.80
C GLY A 179 1.93 14.28 0.13
N SER A 180 2.22 13.01 0.42
CA SER A 180 1.43 12.25 1.40
C SER A 180 1.39 12.98 2.73
N ILE A 181 0.19 13.09 3.29
CA ILE A 181 -0.07 13.80 4.56
C ILE A 181 -0.24 12.85 5.75
N SER A 182 -0.41 11.56 5.47
CA SER A 182 -0.41 10.46 6.43
C SER A 182 -0.06 9.16 5.69
N GLY A 183 0.41 8.17 6.41
CA GLY A 183 0.69 6.85 5.87
C GLY A 183 1.04 5.87 6.96
N GLY A 184 1.11 4.59 6.60
CA GLY A 184 1.42 3.54 7.56
C GLY A 184 1.22 2.16 6.97
N GLY A 185 1.06 1.17 7.86
CA GLY A 185 0.80 -0.21 7.48
C GLY A 185 1.09 -1.20 8.59
N ARG A 186 0.94 -2.49 8.26
CA ARG A 186 1.22 -3.61 9.16
C ARG A 186 2.71 -3.96 9.15
N TYR A 187 3.27 -4.19 10.35
CA TYR A 187 4.71 -4.43 10.57
C TYR A 187 4.96 -5.57 11.58
N ASP A 188 4.57 -6.79 11.25
CA ASP A 188 4.62 -7.95 12.17
C ASP A 188 6.03 -8.34 12.64
N ASN A 189 7.08 -7.97 11.89
CA ASN A 189 8.46 -8.34 12.22
C ASN A 189 9.25 -7.25 12.95
N LEU A 190 8.78 -6.00 12.90
CA LEU A 190 9.50 -4.87 13.48
C LEU A 190 9.61 -4.98 15.01
N THR A 191 8.56 -5.45 15.66
CA THR A 191 8.50 -5.67 17.10
C THR A 191 9.56 -6.64 17.60
N GLY A 192 9.95 -7.63 16.75
CA GLY A 192 11.02 -8.57 17.05
C GLY A 192 12.39 -7.91 17.17
N ILE A 193 12.65 -6.82 16.43
CA ILE A 193 13.88 -6.03 16.53
C ILE A 193 13.99 -5.36 17.90
N PHE A 194 12.84 -5.04 18.51
CA PHE A 194 12.75 -4.45 19.85
C PHE A 194 12.55 -5.49 20.96
N GLY A 195 12.85 -6.76 20.70
CA GLY A 195 12.81 -7.83 21.71
C GLY A 195 11.44 -8.47 21.93
N MET A 196 10.48 -8.26 21.03
CA MET A 196 9.14 -8.86 21.07
C MET A 196 8.85 -9.69 19.80
N PRO A 197 9.59 -10.79 19.56
CA PRO A 197 9.38 -11.60 18.36
C PRO A 197 7.97 -12.23 18.34
N GLY A 198 7.33 -12.26 17.17
CA GLY A 198 6.00 -12.82 16.99
C GLY A 198 4.85 -11.95 17.47
N VAL A 199 5.12 -10.70 17.86
CA VAL A 199 4.09 -9.72 18.23
C VAL A 199 3.78 -8.88 16.99
N SER A 200 2.54 -8.94 16.52
CA SER A 200 2.07 -8.16 15.37
C SER A 200 1.89 -6.68 15.74
N GLY A 201 2.08 -5.80 14.77
CA GLY A 201 1.82 -4.38 14.89
C GLY A 201 1.29 -3.77 13.60
N VAL A 202 0.45 -2.76 13.71
CA VAL A 202 -0.05 -1.94 12.61
C VAL A 202 -0.22 -0.51 13.08
N GLY A 203 0.17 0.47 12.26
CA GLY A 203 0.06 1.87 12.66
C GLY A 203 0.07 2.84 11.50
N ILE A 204 -0.29 4.07 11.83
CA ILE A 204 -0.34 5.23 10.91
C ILE A 204 0.31 6.44 11.58
N SER A 205 0.84 7.31 10.74
CA SER A 205 1.49 8.55 11.15
C SER A 205 1.06 9.72 10.26
#